data_f16b377c7fe70c6d48c5352711c43daf
#
_entry.id   f16b377c7fe70c6d48c5352711c43daf
#
_cell.length_a   1.000
_cell.length_b   1.000
_cell.length_c   1.000
_cell.angle_alpha   90.00
_cell.angle_beta   90.00
_cell.angle_gamma   90.00
#
_symmetry.space_group_name_H-M   'P 1'
#
loop_
_entity.id
_entity.type
_entity.pdbx_description
1 polymer ?
#
loop_
_entity_poly.entity_id
_entity_poly.type
_entity_poly.pdbx_seq_one_letter_code
_entity_poly.pdbx_strand_id
1 'polypeptide(L)'
;MRGYDDSVVKHRKKKRKLSSGFFYLLLVLSGILFLYTFYKMPMFPLKWTIIVGAVLLVILLITGFFTVKLRPTNLFQKTVNLLLAVVLCATGILLPYEESKITALFESVTGTTTLIHVYAMSDTYKTAHPDYFNDDNTIWTDGASGKQILQDYSDYLIYGTVVKVDRDNQNYCINQLNNMCHTIIQTLDHSSLENAVKDLYVNTTDVLIMSDTYAKVIEDIPGYETFGSDTVILDSFEREIESDFNLIGSSDVADQPFIVFFGGNDQTGSLSLQGRTDVDMLVAVNPKSGQIAIINLPRDSYIPNPDYDGSYDKLTHLGITGLDNTLRGISNLIGTEMKNYVLVNFDTFQTIIGALGGITLDNPYEFTAMDGQHYAEGTIDLDPNQALMYVRERYSLPGGDFDRNMHQQLVMQGIIRKITSPEGIIHFNDILDNVKDCILTNVSSRSIYSLVAKQLDEDIDWNIVKYHVEGEMGMEECASAPGQLLSVVYPYDSQIQFVSGVIDDVFAGEIMTQQQLPEGSFE
;
A
#
# COMPACT_ATOMS: atom_id res chain seq x y z
N MET A 1 16.04 84.85 52.87
CA MET A 1 15.30 84.56 51.61
C MET A 1 15.19 83.06 51.52
N ARG A 2 13.97 82.60 51.29
CA ARG A 2 13.45 81.25 51.44
C ARG A 2 14.04 80.32 50.40
N GLY A 3 14.67 79.20 50.81
CA GLY A 3 14.97 78.05 49.97
C GLY A 3 13.71 77.19 49.75
N TYR A 4 13.42 76.90 48.51
CA TYR A 4 12.31 76.00 48.09
C TYR A 4 12.86 74.56 48.09
N ASP A 5 12.25 73.69 48.90
CA ASP A 5 12.54 72.26 48.96
C ASP A 5 11.63 71.52 47.99
N ASP A 6 12.17 71.08 46.86
CA ASP A 6 11.46 70.29 45.84
C ASP A 6 11.67 68.79 46.14
N SER A 7 10.81 68.24 47.02
CA SER A 7 10.72 66.83 47.24
C SER A 7 10.03 66.12 46.07
N VAL A 8 10.82 65.69 45.11
CA VAL A 8 10.33 64.84 44.00
C VAL A 8 9.89 63.48 44.54
N VAL A 9 8.57 63.34 44.69
CA VAL A 9 7.92 62.06 44.98
C VAL A 9 8.04 61.15 43.77
N LYS A 10 9.04 60.23 43.75
CA LYS A 10 9.14 59.14 42.78
C LYS A 10 8.04 58.12 43.08
N HIS A 11 6.93 58.18 42.31
CA HIS A 11 5.97 57.08 42.24
C HIS A 11 6.62 55.86 41.63
N ARG A 12 7.16 54.94 42.46
CA ARG A 12 7.50 53.57 42.03
C ARG A 12 6.22 52.85 41.67
N LYS A 13 5.91 52.69 40.37
CA LYS A 13 4.89 51.73 39.90
C LYS A 13 5.26 50.35 40.44
N LYS A 14 4.52 49.88 41.46
CA LYS A 14 4.62 48.53 42.00
C LYS A 14 4.25 47.56 40.86
N LYS A 15 5.23 46.93 40.20
CA LYS A 15 4.96 45.83 39.25
C LYS A 15 4.16 44.79 40.03
N ARG A 16 2.89 44.60 39.72
CA ARG A 16 2.05 43.52 40.26
C ARG A 16 2.72 42.21 39.87
N LYS A 17 3.37 41.51 40.81
CA LYS A 17 3.86 40.17 40.62
C LYS A 17 2.66 39.25 40.53
N LEU A 18 2.52 38.52 39.41
CA LEU A 18 1.51 37.48 39.21
C LEU A 18 1.54 36.49 40.41
N SER A 19 0.37 36.15 40.96
CA SER A 19 0.21 35.25 42.07
C SER A 19 0.36 33.79 41.66
N SER A 20 0.68 32.87 42.61
CA SER A 20 0.67 31.43 42.35
C SER A 20 -0.67 30.90 41.87
N GLY A 21 -1.78 31.53 42.29
CA GLY A 21 -3.13 31.20 41.85
C GLY A 21 -3.37 31.48 40.36
N PHE A 22 -2.72 32.50 39.78
CA PHE A 22 -2.79 32.72 38.33
C PHE A 22 -2.17 31.57 37.54
N PHE A 23 -1.01 31.10 37.95
CA PHE A 23 -0.34 29.96 37.29
C PHE A 23 -1.09 28.64 37.50
N TYR A 24 -1.76 28.48 38.65
CA TYR A 24 -2.65 27.34 38.87
C TYR A 24 -3.89 27.39 37.98
N LEU A 25 -4.48 28.53 37.76
CA LEU A 25 -5.60 28.68 36.81
C LEU A 25 -5.16 28.31 35.39
N LEU A 26 -3.99 28.74 34.97
CA LEU A 26 -3.43 28.33 33.68
C LEU A 26 -3.26 26.82 33.58
N LEU A 27 -2.78 26.16 34.64
CA LEU A 27 -2.64 24.70 34.70
C LEU A 27 -4.01 24.01 34.56
N VAL A 28 -5.04 24.49 35.24
CA VAL A 28 -6.40 23.94 35.14
C VAL A 28 -6.94 24.09 33.72
N LEU A 29 -6.81 25.27 33.11
CA LEU A 29 -7.27 25.51 31.73
C LEU A 29 -6.50 24.62 30.72
N SER A 30 -5.19 24.48 30.87
CA SER A 30 -4.38 23.58 30.05
C SER A 30 -4.78 22.11 30.22
N GLY A 31 -5.12 21.69 31.45
CA GLY A 31 -5.63 20.36 31.75
C GLY A 31 -6.98 20.07 31.09
N ILE A 32 -7.88 21.05 31.11
CA ILE A 32 -9.18 20.94 30.42
C ILE A 32 -8.99 20.83 28.90
N LEU A 33 -8.13 21.67 28.33
CA LEU A 33 -7.80 21.61 26.90
C LEU A 33 -7.23 20.25 26.54
N PHE A 34 -6.22 19.78 27.26
CA PHE A 34 -5.60 18.48 27.04
C PHE A 34 -6.61 17.33 27.12
N LEU A 35 -7.47 17.31 28.16
CA LEU A 35 -8.46 16.26 28.33
C LEU A 35 -9.54 16.29 27.23
N TYR A 36 -9.93 17.49 26.78
CA TYR A 36 -10.85 17.64 25.68
C TYR A 36 -10.27 17.13 24.36
N THR A 37 -9.03 17.49 24.04
CA THR A 37 -8.35 17.01 22.82
C THR A 37 -8.10 15.51 22.88
N PHE A 38 -7.67 14.99 24.04
CA PHE A 38 -7.51 13.54 24.24
C PHE A 38 -8.83 12.76 24.07
N TYR A 39 -9.94 13.29 24.60
CA TYR A 39 -11.28 12.71 24.40
C TYR A 39 -11.72 12.69 22.93
N LYS A 40 -11.28 13.66 22.14
CA LYS A 40 -11.62 13.75 20.71
C LYS A 40 -10.80 12.80 19.83
N MET A 41 -9.72 12.23 20.33
CA MET A 41 -8.89 11.31 19.56
C MET A 41 -9.62 9.96 19.36
N PRO A 42 -9.84 9.51 18.11
CA PRO A 42 -10.59 8.28 17.83
C PRO A 42 -9.85 7.01 18.30
N MET A 43 -8.53 7.09 18.47
CA MET A 43 -7.68 5.97 18.88
C MET A 43 -7.86 5.58 20.36
N PHE A 44 -8.33 6.48 21.23
CA PHE A 44 -8.43 6.20 22.66
C PHE A 44 -9.87 5.95 23.10
N PRO A 45 -10.20 4.72 23.57
CA PRO A 45 -11.48 4.41 24.20
C PRO A 45 -11.79 5.30 25.40
N LEU A 46 -13.09 5.51 25.69
CA LEU A 46 -13.53 6.37 26.78
C LEU A 46 -12.94 6.00 28.14
N LYS A 47 -12.67 4.70 28.39
CA LYS A 47 -12.01 4.25 29.65
C LYS A 47 -10.65 4.92 29.88
N TRP A 48 -9.84 5.09 28.80
CA TRP A 48 -8.54 5.75 28.92
C TRP A 48 -8.68 7.23 29.19
N THR A 49 -9.68 7.90 28.59
CA THR A 49 -9.99 9.30 28.91
C THR A 49 -10.37 9.47 30.38
N ILE A 50 -11.14 8.53 30.96
CA ILE A 50 -11.50 8.54 32.37
C ILE A 50 -10.27 8.32 33.27
N ILE A 51 -9.39 7.37 32.93
CA ILE A 51 -8.16 7.10 33.68
C ILE A 51 -7.24 8.33 33.66
N VAL A 52 -6.96 8.88 32.48
CA VAL A 52 -6.13 10.09 32.30
C VAL A 52 -6.75 11.27 33.03
N GLY A 53 -8.08 11.43 32.95
CA GLY A 53 -8.82 12.47 33.69
C GLY A 53 -8.69 12.31 35.20
N ALA A 54 -8.76 11.08 35.73
CA ALA A 54 -8.57 10.81 37.15
C ALA A 54 -7.13 11.13 37.61
N VAL A 55 -6.12 10.72 36.85
CA VAL A 55 -4.72 11.07 37.13
C VAL A 55 -4.50 12.58 37.10
N LEU A 56 -5.02 13.25 36.09
CA LEU A 56 -4.95 14.70 35.97
C LEU A 56 -5.63 15.40 37.17
N LEU A 57 -6.80 14.92 37.58
CA LEU A 57 -7.51 15.44 38.74
C LEU A 57 -6.65 15.32 40.02
N VAL A 58 -6.00 14.18 40.25
CA VAL A 58 -5.09 14.00 41.38
C VAL A 58 -3.92 15.00 41.33
N ILE A 59 -3.31 15.19 40.17
CA ILE A 59 -2.25 16.19 39.97
C ILE A 59 -2.77 17.61 40.29
N LEU A 60 -3.96 17.97 39.81
CA LEU A 60 -4.58 19.27 40.08
C LEU A 60 -4.91 19.46 41.56
N LEU A 61 -5.39 18.43 42.25
CA LEU A 61 -5.64 18.49 43.70
C LEU A 61 -4.35 18.69 44.50
N ILE A 62 -3.30 17.95 44.19
CA ILE A 62 -1.99 18.08 44.85
C ILE A 62 -1.41 19.48 44.63
N THR A 63 -1.33 19.94 43.38
CA THR A 63 -0.75 21.25 43.05
C THR A 63 -1.63 22.39 43.58
N GLY A 64 -2.96 22.22 43.59
CA GLY A 64 -3.93 23.15 44.20
C GLY A 64 -3.73 23.28 45.72
N PHE A 65 -3.58 22.15 46.45
CA PHE A 65 -3.30 22.14 47.87
C PHE A 65 -2.03 22.94 48.21
N PHE A 66 -0.95 22.71 47.48
CA PHE A 66 0.31 23.43 47.67
C PHE A 66 0.18 24.92 47.28
N THR A 67 -0.60 25.24 46.24
CA THR A 67 -0.85 26.62 45.81
C THR A 67 -1.57 27.44 46.91
N VAL A 68 -2.50 26.81 47.64
CA VAL A 68 -3.25 27.46 48.75
C VAL A 68 -2.41 27.53 50.03
N LYS A 69 -1.68 26.45 50.35
CA LYS A 69 -0.91 26.33 51.61
C LYS A 69 0.39 27.14 51.63
N LEU A 70 1.03 27.32 50.46
CA LEU A 70 2.28 28.07 50.33
C LEU A 70 1.98 29.57 50.12
N ARG A 71 2.99 30.44 50.41
CA ARG A 71 2.86 31.88 50.17
C ARG A 71 2.57 32.17 48.72
N PRO A 72 1.67 33.15 48.39
CA PRO A 72 1.29 33.50 47.01
C PRO A 72 2.47 33.91 46.10
N THR A 73 3.62 34.20 46.69
CA THR A 73 4.85 34.59 45.97
C THR A 73 5.86 33.47 45.83
N ASN A 74 5.53 32.23 46.27
CA ASN A 74 6.44 31.10 46.20
C ASN A 74 6.85 30.82 44.73
N LEU A 75 8.15 30.99 44.45
CA LEU A 75 8.68 30.86 43.09
C LEU A 75 8.65 29.43 42.64
N PHE A 76 8.97 28.46 43.48
CA PHE A 76 8.97 27.04 43.15
C PHE A 76 7.59 26.58 42.70
N GLN A 77 6.52 26.89 43.45
CA GLN A 77 5.16 26.51 43.09
C GLN A 77 4.67 27.15 41.77
N LYS A 78 5.07 28.40 41.51
CA LYS A 78 4.79 29.08 40.23
C LYS A 78 5.45 28.38 39.06
N THR A 79 6.72 28.00 39.23
CA THR A 79 7.48 27.28 38.19
C THR A 79 6.88 25.90 37.92
N VAL A 80 6.51 25.14 38.93
CA VAL A 80 5.88 23.83 38.78
C VAL A 80 4.54 23.94 38.04
N ASN A 81 3.65 24.85 38.47
CA ASN A 81 2.36 25.05 37.81
C ASN A 81 2.53 25.51 36.36
N LEU A 82 3.50 26.37 36.06
CA LEU A 82 3.79 26.84 34.70
C LEU A 82 4.33 25.73 33.83
N LEU A 83 5.29 24.95 34.30
CA LEU A 83 5.88 23.83 33.54
C LEU A 83 4.80 22.79 33.19
N LEU A 84 4.01 22.38 34.17
CA LEU A 84 2.90 21.45 33.93
C LEU A 84 1.86 22.02 32.95
N ALA A 85 1.52 23.33 33.06
CA ALA A 85 0.61 23.97 32.14
C ALA A 85 1.17 24.01 30.71
N VAL A 86 2.47 24.30 30.55
CA VAL A 86 3.12 24.33 29.23
C VAL A 86 3.13 22.93 28.62
N VAL A 87 3.47 21.89 29.38
CA VAL A 87 3.48 20.50 28.89
C VAL A 87 2.07 20.09 28.47
N LEU A 88 1.04 20.28 29.32
CA LEU A 88 -0.33 19.91 28.99
C LEU A 88 -0.89 20.72 27.80
N CYS A 89 -0.55 22.00 27.70
CA CYS A 89 -0.97 22.83 26.57
C CYS A 89 -0.28 22.39 25.28
N ALA A 90 1.04 22.14 25.33
CA ALA A 90 1.80 21.69 24.18
C ALA A 90 1.29 20.33 23.67
N THR A 91 1.12 19.34 24.56
CA THR A 91 0.57 18.04 24.18
C THR A 91 -0.87 18.16 23.68
N GLY A 92 -1.73 18.97 24.30
CA GLY A 92 -3.11 19.19 23.86
C GLY A 92 -3.24 19.89 22.49
N ILE A 93 -2.19 20.57 22.03
CA ILE A 93 -2.15 21.19 20.68
C ILE A 93 -1.49 20.24 19.67
N LEU A 94 -0.44 19.53 20.06
CA LEU A 94 0.29 18.64 19.16
C LEU A 94 -0.51 17.41 18.76
N LEU A 95 -1.25 16.81 19.70
CA LEU A 95 -2.04 15.60 19.43
C LEU A 95 -3.02 15.75 18.24
N PRO A 96 -3.92 16.77 18.17
CA PRO A 96 -4.81 16.94 17.03
C PRO A 96 -4.08 17.31 15.73
N TYR A 97 -2.92 17.95 15.83
CA TYR A 97 -2.12 18.31 14.65
C TYR A 97 -1.56 17.09 13.96
N GLU A 98 -1.03 16.12 14.70
CA GLU A 98 -0.56 14.85 14.15
C GLU A 98 -1.70 14.04 13.53
N GLU A 99 -2.88 13.96 14.20
CA GLU A 99 -4.07 13.32 13.65
C GLU A 99 -4.52 13.95 12.32
N SER A 100 -4.51 15.28 12.22
CA SER A 100 -4.95 15.98 11.00
C SER A 100 -4.03 15.72 9.80
N LYS A 101 -2.72 15.57 10.03
CA LYS A 101 -1.76 15.22 8.97
C LYS A 101 -2.04 13.82 8.43
N ILE A 102 -2.24 12.85 9.32
CA ILE A 102 -2.49 11.46 8.95
C ILE A 102 -3.81 11.36 8.16
N THR A 103 -4.86 12.01 8.63
CA THR A 103 -6.16 12.02 7.93
C THR A 103 -6.04 12.63 6.53
N ALA A 104 -5.35 13.76 6.39
CA ALA A 104 -5.17 14.42 5.08
C ALA A 104 -4.38 13.55 4.08
N LEU A 105 -3.48 12.70 4.56
CA LEU A 105 -2.69 11.80 3.70
C LEU A 105 -3.51 10.64 3.13
N PHE A 106 -4.38 10.04 3.94
CA PHE A 106 -5.29 8.98 3.47
C PHE A 106 -6.43 9.51 2.58
N GLU A 107 -6.81 10.78 2.72
CA GLU A 107 -7.82 11.43 1.88
C GLU A 107 -7.27 11.93 0.53
N SER A 108 -5.95 12.02 0.37
CA SER A 108 -5.32 12.56 -0.85
C SER A 108 -5.16 11.56 -2.00
N VAL A 109 -5.44 10.26 -1.79
CA VAL A 109 -5.28 9.21 -2.82
C VAL A 109 -6.57 9.09 -3.64
N THR A 110 -6.90 10.14 -4.41
CA THR A 110 -8.06 10.13 -5.32
C THR A 110 -7.72 9.95 -6.80
N GLY A 111 -6.44 10.00 -7.16
CA GLY A 111 -5.98 9.78 -8.52
C GLY A 111 -4.69 8.98 -8.52
N THR A 112 -4.61 8.01 -9.40
CA THR A 112 -3.36 7.32 -9.70
C THR A 112 -2.93 7.63 -11.11
N THR A 113 -1.64 7.60 -11.35
CA THR A 113 -1.07 7.79 -12.67
C THR A 113 -0.67 6.44 -13.25
N THR A 114 -0.84 6.28 -14.56
CA THR A 114 -0.17 5.22 -15.31
C THR A 114 0.95 5.81 -16.14
N LEU A 115 2.07 5.10 -16.25
CA LEU A 115 3.19 5.45 -17.12
C LEU A 115 3.02 4.78 -18.47
N ILE A 116 3.13 5.55 -19.54
CA ILE A 116 3.10 5.08 -20.91
C ILE A 116 4.46 5.34 -21.51
N HIS A 117 5.13 4.29 -21.93
CA HIS A 117 6.48 4.35 -22.45
C HIS A 117 6.52 4.27 -23.97
N VAL A 118 7.53 4.91 -24.53
CA VAL A 118 7.93 4.75 -25.94
C VAL A 118 9.18 3.88 -25.95
N TYR A 119 9.02 2.59 -26.26
CA TYR A 119 10.10 1.61 -26.28
C TYR A 119 10.78 1.59 -27.64
N ALA A 120 12.11 1.47 -27.65
CA ALA A 120 12.91 1.15 -28.83
C ALA A 120 13.87 0.00 -28.51
N MET A 121 14.36 -0.70 -29.52
CA MET A 121 15.38 -1.73 -29.31
C MET A 121 16.69 -1.09 -28.83
N SER A 122 17.37 -1.72 -27.88
CA SER A 122 18.66 -1.26 -27.35
C SER A 122 19.77 -1.36 -28.42
N ASP A 123 20.77 -0.49 -28.33
CA ASP A 123 21.91 -0.54 -29.26
C ASP A 123 22.69 -1.86 -29.16
N THR A 124 22.69 -2.46 -27.97
CA THR A 124 23.26 -3.79 -27.73
C THR A 124 22.52 -4.85 -28.53
N TYR A 125 21.17 -4.85 -28.49
CA TYR A 125 20.34 -5.78 -29.25
C TYR A 125 20.54 -5.59 -30.76
N LYS A 126 20.50 -4.34 -31.25
CA LYS A 126 20.69 -4.00 -32.67
C LYS A 126 22.05 -4.49 -33.17
N THR A 127 23.10 -4.30 -32.39
CA THR A 127 24.46 -4.76 -32.73
C THR A 127 24.54 -6.30 -32.80
N ALA A 128 23.80 -7.00 -31.98
CA ALA A 128 23.74 -8.47 -31.95
C ALA A 128 22.91 -9.07 -33.12
N HIS A 129 22.02 -8.28 -33.72
CA HIS A 129 21.09 -8.71 -34.78
C HIS A 129 21.21 -7.87 -36.06
N PRO A 130 22.40 -7.82 -36.70
CA PRO A 130 22.67 -6.98 -37.87
C PRO A 130 21.82 -7.32 -39.08
N ASP A 131 21.20 -8.48 -39.13
CA ASP A 131 20.30 -8.87 -40.23
C ASP A 131 19.04 -8.03 -40.29
N TYR A 132 18.61 -7.49 -39.15
CA TYR A 132 17.43 -6.62 -39.02
C TYR A 132 17.77 -5.15 -38.89
N PHE A 133 18.94 -4.79 -38.36
CA PHE A 133 19.33 -3.43 -37.96
C PHE A 133 20.55 -2.88 -38.70
N ASN A 134 20.87 -3.38 -39.89
CA ASN A 134 21.96 -2.88 -40.75
C ASN A 134 21.53 -1.78 -41.73
N ASP A 135 20.30 -1.32 -41.66
CA ASP A 135 19.76 -0.30 -42.56
C ASP A 135 20.27 1.10 -42.14
N ASP A 136 20.55 1.95 -43.13
CA ASP A 136 20.91 3.36 -42.91
C ASP A 136 19.78 4.15 -42.17
N ASN A 137 18.58 3.60 -42.11
CA ASN A 137 17.42 4.16 -41.41
C ASN A 137 17.26 3.70 -39.96
N THR A 138 18.11 2.78 -39.47
CA THR A 138 18.05 2.31 -38.09
C THR A 138 18.46 3.40 -37.12
N ILE A 139 17.58 3.69 -36.13
CA ILE A 139 17.85 4.70 -35.11
C ILE A 139 18.76 4.10 -34.04
N TRP A 140 19.87 4.78 -33.78
CA TRP A 140 20.81 4.43 -32.72
C TRP A 140 20.71 5.46 -31.58
N THR A 141 20.80 4.97 -30.37
CA THR A 141 20.65 5.82 -29.17
C THR A 141 21.93 6.54 -28.75
N ASP A 142 23.05 6.27 -29.36
CA ASP A 142 24.43 6.79 -29.20
C ASP A 142 24.62 8.04 -28.31
N GLY A 143 24.11 7.97 -27.05
CA GLY A 143 24.24 9.04 -26.05
C GLY A 143 23.32 10.26 -26.25
N ALA A 144 22.47 10.29 -27.26
CA ALA A 144 21.40 11.26 -27.38
C ALA A 144 20.27 10.96 -26.37
N SER A 145 19.60 12.00 -25.84
CA SER A 145 18.41 11.74 -25.02
C SER A 145 17.31 11.17 -25.90
N GLY A 146 16.54 10.19 -25.39
CA GLY A 146 15.44 9.58 -26.14
C GLY A 146 14.43 10.62 -26.64
N LYS A 147 14.13 11.65 -25.84
CA LYS A 147 13.28 12.77 -26.22
C LYS A 147 13.80 13.52 -27.44
N GLN A 148 15.12 13.73 -27.54
CA GLN A 148 15.75 14.38 -28.69
C GLN A 148 15.62 13.51 -29.94
N ILE A 149 15.79 12.19 -29.82
CA ILE A 149 15.59 11.24 -30.91
C ILE A 149 14.16 11.31 -31.44
N LEU A 150 13.17 11.27 -30.54
CA LEU A 150 11.76 11.36 -30.91
C LEU A 150 11.42 12.67 -31.63
N GLN A 151 12.06 13.82 -31.26
CA GLN A 151 11.84 15.11 -31.89
C GLN A 151 12.53 15.22 -33.26
N ASP A 152 13.78 14.76 -33.36
CA ASP A 152 14.59 14.93 -34.58
C ASP A 152 14.16 13.97 -35.69
N TYR A 153 13.62 12.79 -35.33
CA TYR A 153 13.26 11.75 -36.29
C TYR A 153 11.76 11.48 -36.37
N SER A 154 10.91 12.32 -35.77
CA SER A 154 9.45 12.14 -35.69
C SER A 154 8.76 11.88 -37.02
N ASP A 155 9.24 12.47 -38.11
CA ASP A 155 8.68 12.33 -39.46
C ASP A 155 9.07 11.00 -40.15
N TYR A 156 10.04 10.29 -39.59
CA TYR A 156 10.58 9.05 -40.17
C TYR A 156 10.23 7.82 -39.36
N LEU A 157 9.99 7.98 -38.04
CA LEU A 157 9.70 6.89 -37.13
C LEU A 157 8.32 6.26 -37.38
N ILE A 158 8.26 4.93 -37.38
CA ILE A 158 7.03 4.16 -37.37
C ILE A 158 6.75 3.71 -35.95
N TYR A 159 5.64 4.18 -35.38
CA TYR A 159 5.21 3.90 -34.01
C TYR A 159 4.25 2.72 -34.01
N GLY A 160 4.67 1.57 -33.45
CA GLY A 160 3.82 0.40 -33.24
C GLY A 160 2.79 0.64 -32.16
N THR A 161 1.55 0.25 -32.43
CA THR A 161 0.42 0.31 -31.49
C THR A 161 -0.43 -0.95 -31.62
N VAL A 162 -1.31 -1.23 -30.65
CA VAL A 162 -2.18 -2.41 -30.64
C VAL A 162 -3.65 -1.95 -30.56
N VAL A 163 -4.49 -2.45 -31.45
CA VAL A 163 -5.87 -1.95 -31.55
C VAL A 163 -6.76 -2.37 -30.38
N LYS A 164 -6.57 -3.59 -29.87
CA LYS A 164 -7.48 -4.20 -28.91
C LYS A 164 -7.06 -4.07 -27.45
N VAL A 165 -5.83 -3.66 -27.17
CA VAL A 165 -5.30 -3.57 -25.82
C VAL A 165 -4.63 -2.21 -25.62
N ASP A 166 -4.71 -1.65 -24.43
CA ASP A 166 -4.04 -0.39 -24.01
C ASP A 166 -4.39 0.85 -24.88
N ARG A 167 -5.48 0.80 -25.63
CA ARG A 167 -5.77 1.80 -26.68
C ARG A 167 -5.89 3.23 -26.15
N ASP A 168 -6.50 3.44 -25.00
CA ASP A 168 -6.69 4.77 -24.43
C ASP A 168 -5.36 5.39 -23.99
N ASN A 169 -4.47 4.59 -23.41
CA ASN A 169 -3.13 5.00 -23.03
C ASN A 169 -2.28 5.31 -24.27
N GLN A 170 -2.33 4.46 -25.28
CA GLN A 170 -1.65 4.70 -26.55
C GLN A 170 -2.12 5.99 -27.23
N ASN A 171 -3.44 6.22 -27.31
CA ASN A 171 -4.01 7.44 -27.90
C ASN A 171 -3.59 8.69 -27.11
N TYR A 172 -3.54 8.62 -25.79
CA TYR A 172 -3.03 9.69 -24.96
C TYR A 172 -1.56 10.00 -25.29
N CYS A 173 -0.70 8.97 -25.32
CA CYS A 173 0.71 9.11 -25.66
C CYS A 173 0.92 9.68 -27.08
N ILE A 174 0.18 9.19 -28.08
CA ILE A 174 0.21 9.71 -29.46
C ILE A 174 -0.11 11.22 -29.50
N ASN A 175 -1.11 11.66 -28.74
CA ASN A 175 -1.44 13.08 -28.64
C ASN A 175 -0.32 13.89 -27.99
N GLN A 176 0.34 13.37 -26.95
CA GLN A 176 1.48 14.03 -26.33
C GLN A 176 2.68 14.12 -27.28
N LEU A 177 2.96 13.03 -28.00
CA LEU A 177 4.04 12.99 -29.00
C LEU A 177 3.76 13.96 -30.16
N ASN A 178 2.54 14.00 -30.71
CA ASN A 178 2.15 14.96 -31.75
C ASN A 178 2.37 16.41 -31.30
N ASN A 179 2.02 16.71 -30.05
CA ASN A 179 2.23 18.05 -29.48
C ASN A 179 3.71 18.36 -29.29
N MET A 180 4.50 17.41 -28.80
CA MET A 180 5.92 17.55 -28.53
C MET A 180 6.75 17.71 -29.81
N CYS A 181 6.40 16.94 -30.86
CA CYS A 181 7.12 16.92 -32.12
C CYS A 181 6.57 17.95 -33.14
N HIS A 182 5.43 18.58 -32.83
CA HIS A 182 4.73 19.52 -33.73
C HIS A 182 4.38 18.89 -35.10
N THR A 183 4.16 17.59 -35.13
CA THR A 183 3.80 16.82 -36.34
C THR A 183 2.80 15.72 -35.97
N ILE A 184 2.20 15.09 -36.96
CA ILE A 184 1.38 13.89 -36.77
C ILE A 184 2.29 12.68 -37.00
N ILE A 185 2.60 11.95 -35.94
CA ILE A 185 3.46 10.78 -36.02
C ILE A 185 2.79 9.66 -36.84
N GLN A 186 3.61 8.85 -37.50
CA GLN A 186 3.16 7.72 -38.30
C GLN A 186 2.97 6.48 -37.40
N THR A 187 1.73 6.01 -37.22
CA THR A 187 1.42 4.82 -36.41
C THR A 187 1.16 3.61 -37.29
N LEU A 188 1.56 2.43 -36.83
CA LEU A 188 1.23 1.13 -37.39
C LEU A 188 0.43 0.34 -36.35
N ASP A 189 -0.86 0.13 -36.65
CA ASP A 189 -1.75 -0.60 -35.75
C ASP A 189 -1.64 -2.12 -35.97
N HIS A 190 -1.42 -2.85 -34.87
CA HIS A 190 -1.32 -4.31 -34.85
C HIS A 190 -2.58 -4.94 -34.24
N SER A 191 -2.91 -6.15 -34.70
CA SER A 191 -4.08 -6.89 -34.20
C SER A 191 -3.84 -7.60 -32.88
N SER A 192 -2.58 -7.85 -32.52
CA SER A 192 -2.15 -8.49 -31.27
C SER A 192 -0.88 -7.87 -30.74
N LEU A 193 -0.66 -8.06 -29.44
CA LEU A 193 0.56 -7.63 -28.75
C LEU A 193 1.81 -8.30 -29.32
N GLU A 194 1.74 -9.62 -29.58
CA GLU A 194 2.85 -10.40 -30.17
C GLU A 194 3.29 -9.82 -31.52
N ASN A 195 2.34 -9.50 -32.41
CA ASN A 195 2.67 -8.91 -33.71
C ASN A 195 3.35 -7.55 -33.58
N ALA A 196 2.91 -6.72 -32.63
CA ALA A 196 3.53 -5.43 -32.38
C ALA A 196 4.96 -5.56 -31.86
N VAL A 197 5.18 -6.50 -30.94
CA VAL A 197 6.50 -6.79 -30.38
C VAL A 197 7.40 -7.42 -31.43
N LYS A 198 6.90 -8.39 -32.20
CA LYS A 198 7.65 -9.00 -33.29
C LYS A 198 8.15 -7.96 -34.31
N ASP A 199 7.26 -7.03 -34.70
CA ASP A 199 7.63 -6.00 -35.67
C ASP A 199 8.66 -5.02 -35.12
N LEU A 200 8.69 -4.76 -33.80
CA LEU A 200 9.76 -4.03 -33.14
C LEU A 200 11.10 -4.80 -33.19
N TYR A 201 11.08 -6.11 -32.90
CA TYR A 201 12.29 -6.96 -32.88
C TYR A 201 12.91 -7.18 -34.27
N VAL A 202 12.13 -7.06 -35.34
CA VAL A 202 12.63 -7.18 -36.73
C VAL A 202 12.71 -5.85 -37.47
N ASN A 203 12.64 -4.73 -36.75
CA ASN A 203 12.75 -3.36 -37.29
C ASN A 203 11.70 -3.00 -38.36
N THR A 204 10.51 -3.59 -38.28
CA THR A 204 9.34 -3.17 -39.09
C THR A 204 8.70 -1.92 -38.48
N THR A 205 8.70 -1.80 -37.16
CA THR A 205 8.42 -0.59 -36.40
C THR A 205 9.68 -0.17 -35.66
N ASP A 206 9.91 1.14 -35.57
CA ASP A 206 11.09 1.71 -34.91
C ASP A 206 10.91 1.79 -33.41
N VAL A 207 9.67 2.05 -32.97
CA VAL A 207 9.28 2.19 -31.57
C VAL A 207 7.93 1.55 -31.29
N LEU A 208 7.69 1.18 -30.04
CA LEU A 208 6.41 0.63 -29.56
C LEU A 208 5.87 1.54 -28.45
N ILE A 209 4.62 1.98 -28.57
CA ILE A 209 3.91 2.74 -27.53
C ILE A 209 3.08 1.77 -26.70
N MET A 210 3.37 1.69 -25.38
CA MET A 210 2.65 0.80 -24.48
C MET A 210 2.77 1.29 -23.04
N SER A 211 1.75 1.06 -22.20
CA SER A 211 1.90 1.30 -20.76
C SER A 211 2.87 0.32 -20.13
N ASP A 212 3.50 0.72 -19.03
CA ASP A 212 4.48 -0.06 -18.28
C ASP A 212 3.93 -1.43 -17.83
N THR A 213 2.62 -1.50 -17.55
CA THR A 213 1.92 -2.74 -17.16
C THR A 213 2.02 -3.84 -18.21
N TYR A 214 2.08 -3.48 -19.50
CA TYR A 214 2.18 -4.46 -20.59
C TYR A 214 3.60 -4.96 -20.83
N ALA A 215 4.65 -4.28 -20.37
CA ALA A 215 6.02 -4.77 -20.49
C ALA A 215 6.17 -6.18 -19.88
N LYS A 216 5.54 -6.41 -18.71
CA LYS A 216 5.53 -7.72 -18.06
C LYS A 216 4.67 -8.76 -18.81
N VAL A 217 3.58 -8.33 -19.44
CA VAL A 217 2.78 -9.23 -20.30
C VAL A 217 3.59 -9.68 -21.51
N ILE A 218 4.41 -8.78 -22.07
CA ILE A 218 5.32 -9.11 -23.17
C ILE A 218 6.37 -10.15 -22.73
N GLU A 219 6.95 -10.00 -21.53
CA GLU A 219 7.93 -10.95 -20.98
C GLU A 219 7.34 -12.34 -20.71
N ASP A 220 6.01 -12.46 -20.53
CA ASP A 220 5.32 -13.76 -20.43
C ASP A 220 5.14 -14.46 -21.80
N ILE A 221 5.40 -13.76 -22.93
CA ILE A 221 5.28 -14.32 -24.28
C ILE A 221 6.54 -15.12 -24.62
N PRO A 222 6.42 -16.40 -25.02
CA PRO A 222 7.57 -17.20 -25.41
C PRO A 222 8.42 -16.53 -26.49
N GLY A 223 9.71 -16.34 -26.19
CA GLY A 223 10.69 -15.70 -27.10
C GLY A 223 10.90 -14.20 -26.88
N TYR A 224 10.18 -13.59 -25.90
CA TYR A 224 10.33 -12.18 -25.53
C TYR A 224 10.57 -11.98 -24.02
N GLU A 225 11.03 -13.02 -23.33
CA GLU A 225 11.27 -13.04 -21.88
C GLU A 225 12.33 -12.00 -21.45
N THR A 226 13.11 -11.50 -22.39
CA THR A 226 14.18 -10.50 -22.18
C THR A 226 13.77 -9.09 -22.66
N PHE A 227 12.49 -8.85 -22.94
CA PHE A 227 12.00 -7.57 -23.50
C PHE A 227 12.52 -6.35 -22.75
N GLY A 228 12.48 -6.36 -21.41
CA GLY A 228 12.98 -5.24 -20.60
C GLY A 228 14.48 -4.97 -20.73
N SER A 229 15.30 -6.01 -21.01
CA SER A 229 16.75 -5.86 -21.24
C SER A 229 17.10 -5.59 -22.71
N ASP A 230 16.26 -6.04 -23.65
CA ASP A 230 16.45 -5.86 -25.09
C ASP A 230 16.04 -4.47 -25.57
N THR A 231 15.23 -3.78 -24.79
CA THR A 231 14.67 -2.47 -25.14
C THR A 231 15.23 -1.33 -24.27
N VAL A 232 15.03 -0.10 -24.72
CA VAL A 232 15.26 1.13 -23.98
C VAL A 232 14.01 2.00 -24.05
N ILE A 233 13.75 2.76 -22.99
CA ILE A 233 12.66 3.73 -22.95
C ILE A 233 13.20 5.06 -23.45
N LEU A 234 12.66 5.56 -24.57
CA LEU A 234 13.03 6.86 -25.14
C LEU A 234 12.37 8.03 -24.41
N ASP A 235 11.08 7.89 -24.06
CA ASP A 235 10.35 8.88 -23.25
C ASP A 235 9.18 8.20 -22.52
N SER A 236 8.63 8.90 -21.52
CA SER A 236 7.52 8.40 -20.69
C SER A 236 6.52 9.53 -20.46
N PHE A 237 5.25 9.18 -20.55
CA PHE A 237 4.13 10.10 -20.33
C PHE A 237 3.24 9.59 -19.20
N GLU A 238 2.99 10.45 -18.22
CA GLU A 238 2.05 10.17 -17.14
C GLU A 238 0.62 10.52 -17.57
N ARG A 239 -0.30 9.61 -17.33
CA ARG A 239 -1.74 9.83 -17.48
C ARG A 239 -2.43 9.62 -16.15
N GLU A 240 -3.18 10.61 -15.69
CA GLU A 240 -4.05 10.45 -14.53
C GLU A 240 -5.23 9.53 -14.87
N ILE A 241 -5.48 8.58 -13.97
CA ILE A 241 -6.63 7.69 -14.03
C ILE A 241 -7.57 8.09 -12.91
N GLU A 242 -8.76 8.54 -13.26
CA GLU A 242 -9.82 8.74 -12.28
C GLU A 242 -10.29 7.36 -11.81
N SER A 243 -10.12 7.08 -10.52
CA SER A 243 -10.73 5.89 -9.92
C SER A 243 -12.14 6.24 -9.46
N ASP A 244 -13.14 5.53 -9.96
CA ASP A 244 -14.52 5.60 -9.47
C ASP A 244 -14.68 4.98 -8.06
N PHE A 245 -13.55 4.64 -7.39
CA PHE A 245 -13.57 4.15 -6.03
C PHE A 245 -13.99 5.26 -5.06
N ASN A 246 -15.25 5.26 -4.71
CA ASN A 246 -15.70 5.97 -3.52
C ASN A 246 -14.94 5.39 -2.32
N LEU A 247 -14.16 6.23 -1.63
CA LEU A 247 -13.55 5.91 -0.35
C LEU A 247 -14.64 5.44 0.62
N ILE A 248 -14.88 4.14 0.66
CA ILE A 248 -15.83 3.56 1.62
C ILE A 248 -15.05 3.36 2.92
N GLY A 249 -14.77 4.48 3.58
CA GLY A 249 -14.37 4.46 4.97
C GLY A 249 -15.62 4.23 5.82
N SER A 250 -15.96 2.98 6.09
CA SER A 250 -16.93 2.67 7.12
C SER A 250 -16.30 3.01 8.47
N SER A 251 -16.92 3.91 9.22
CA SER A 251 -16.53 4.20 10.61
C SER A 251 -16.78 3.01 11.55
N ASP A 252 -17.41 1.96 11.06
CA ASP A 252 -17.91 0.82 11.82
C ASP A 252 -17.08 -0.47 11.63
N VAL A 253 -15.91 -0.43 10.96
CA VAL A 253 -15.06 -1.63 10.78
C VAL A 253 -14.61 -2.26 12.10
N ALA A 254 -14.59 -1.51 13.21
CA ALA A 254 -14.29 -2.06 14.53
C ALA A 254 -15.42 -2.97 15.07
N ASP A 255 -16.65 -2.77 14.61
CA ASP A 255 -17.84 -3.48 15.09
C ASP A 255 -18.56 -4.31 14.03
N GLN A 256 -18.06 -4.33 12.80
CA GLN A 256 -18.61 -5.14 11.72
C GLN A 256 -17.51 -5.98 11.06
N PRO A 257 -17.83 -7.19 10.60
CA PRO A 257 -16.89 -7.94 9.79
C PRO A 257 -16.62 -7.23 8.46
N PHE A 258 -15.41 -7.37 7.96
CA PHE A 258 -14.98 -6.79 6.68
C PHE A 258 -13.96 -7.69 6.00
N ILE A 259 -13.77 -7.47 4.71
CA ILE A 259 -12.75 -8.14 3.91
C ILE A 259 -11.89 -7.10 3.19
N VAL A 260 -10.60 -7.38 3.10
CA VAL A 260 -9.61 -6.54 2.42
C VAL A 260 -8.86 -7.37 1.39
N PHE A 261 -8.78 -6.88 0.17
CA PHE A 261 -7.84 -7.39 -0.82
C PHE A 261 -6.45 -6.80 -0.53
N PHE A 262 -5.49 -7.68 -0.31
CA PHE A 262 -4.08 -7.32 -0.17
C PHE A 262 -3.36 -7.73 -1.45
N GLY A 263 -3.00 -6.74 -2.27
CA GLY A 263 -2.30 -6.92 -3.54
C GLY A 263 -0.81 -6.58 -3.43
N GLY A 264 0.04 -7.52 -3.84
CA GLY A 264 1.48 -7.28 -3.97
C GLY A 264 1.87 -7.11 -5.44
N ASN A 265 2.48 -5.98 -5.78
CA ASN A 265 2.95 -5.66 -7.12
C ASN A 265 4.48 -5.85 -7.19
N ASP A 266 5.00 -6.43 -8.25
CA ASP A 266 6.44 -6.66 -8.46
C ASP A 266 7.19 -5.42 -8.99
N GLN A 267 6.50 -4.30 -9.19
CA GLN A 267 7.10 -3.05 -9.64
C GLN A 267 7.94 -2.39 -8.55
N THR A 268 8.96 -1.67 -8.96
CA THR A 268 9.73 -0.74 -8.13
C THR A 268 9.28 0.69 -8.41
N GLY A 269 9.32 1.58 -7.40
CA GLY A 269 8.92 2.97 -7.55
C GLY A 269 7.49 3.25 -7.09
N SER A 270 6.79 4.16 -7.78
CA SER A 270 5.45 4.59 -7.37
C SER A 270 4.41 3.50 -7.59
N LEU A 271 3.57 3.25 -6.58
CA LEU A 271 2.41 2.37 -6.72
C LEU A 271 1.35 2.99 -7.63
N SER A 272 0.71 2.15 -8.44
CA SER A 272 -0.42 2.52 -9.31
C SER A 272 -1.63 1.62 -9.03
N LEU A 273 -2.84 2.14 -9.26
CA LEU A 273 -4.07 1.33 -9.29
C LEU A 273 -4.20 0.54 -10.60
N GLN A 274 -3.35 0.80 -11.58
CA GLN A 274 -3.17 -0.07 -12.75
C GLN A 274 -1.87 -0.83 -12.58
N GLY A 275 -1.92 -2.14 -12.74
CA GLY A 275 -0.75 -2.99 -12.67
C GLY A 275 -1.13 -4.43 -12.32
N ARG A 276 -0.21 -5.33 -12.64
CA ARG A 276 -0.33 -6.73 -12.29
C ARG A 276 -0.03 -6.92 -10.80
N THR A 277 -0.75 -7.82 -10.17
CA THR A 277 -0.48 -8.27 -8.82
C THR A 277 0.14 -9.68 -8.86
N ASP A 278 1.25 -9.86 -8.15
CA ASP A 278 1.93 -11.16 -7.98
C ASP A 278 1.49 -11.87 -6.70
N VAL A 279 0.89 -11.13 -5.78
CA VAL A 279 0.27 -11.62 -4.55
C VAL A 279 -1.17 -11.16 -4.53
N ASP A 280 -2.09 -12.11 -4.54
CA ASP A 280 -3.53 -11.87 -4.49
C ASP A 280 -4.07 -12.53 -3.22
N MET A 281 -4.15 -11.77 -2.13
CA MET A 281 -4.51 -12.26 -0.81
C MET A 281 -5.79 -11.60 -0.31
N LEU A 282 -6.74 -12.38 0.16
CA LEU A 282 -7.95 -11.93 0.82
C LEU A 282 -7.77 -12.06 2.33
N VAL A 283 -8.05 -10.99 3.06
CA VAL A 283 -8.01 -10.98 4.52
C VAL A 283 -9.41 -10.66 5.03
N ALA A 284 -10.15 -11.69 5.44
CA ALA A 284 -11.46 -11.56 6.07
C ALA A 284 -11.28 -11.43 7.58
N VAL A 285 -11.92 -10.44 8.19
CA VAL A 285 -11.73 -10.06 9.60
C VAL A 285 -13.06 -9.85 10.28
N ASN A 286 -13.23 -10.46 11.45
CA ASN A 286 -14.33 -10.12 12.36
C ASN A 286 -13.78 -9.64 13.71
N PRO A 287 -13.80 -8.32 13.97
CA PRO A 287 -13.26 -7.76 15.21
C PRO A 287 -14.04 -8.12 16.47
N LYS A 288 -15.30 -8.57 16.34
CA LYS A 288 -16.11 -8.99 17.50
C LYS A 288 -15.72 -10.36 18.01
N SER A 289 -15.47 -11.29 17.09
CA SER A 289 -15.07 -12.65 17.45
C SER A 289 -13.55 -12.81 17.56
N GLY A 290 -12.77 -11.87 17.05
CA GLY A 290 -11.30 -11.99 16.95
C GLY A 290 -10.87 -13.01 15.89
N GLN A 291 -11.72 -13.31 14.88
CA GLN A 291 -11.41 -14.25 13.83
C GLN A 291 -10.84 -13.55 12.60
N ILE A 292 -9.74 -14.08 12.06
CA ILE A 292 -9.14 -13.68 10.78
C ILE A 292 -8.98 -14.92 9.91
N ALA A 293 -9.34 -14.81 8.63
CA ALA A 293 -8.97 -15.78 7.60
C ALA A 293 -8.10 -15.09 6.54
N ILE A 294 -6.95 -15.70 6.24
CA ILE A 294 -6.03 -15.28 5.18
C ILE A 294 -6.14 -16.29 4.05
N ILE A 295 -6.54 -15.84 2.87
CA ILE A 295 -6.80 -16.69 1.71
C ILE A 295 -5.98 -16.17 0.53
N ASN A 296 -5.07 -16.99 -0.01
CA ASN A 296 -4.36 -16.69 -1.25
C ASN A 296 -5.09 -17.30 -2.45
N LEU A 297 -5.22 -16.51 -3.50
CA LEU A 297 -5.66 -16.94 -4.82
C LEU A 297 -4.43 -17.05 -5.73
N PRO A 298 -4.30 -18.09 -6.58
CA PRO A 298 -3.24 -18.14 -7.56
C PRO A 298 -3.32 -16.95 -8.52
N ARG A 299 -2.25 -16.20 -8.71
CA ARG A 299 -2.21 -15.03 -9.60
C ARG A 299 -2.56 -15.37 -11.07
N ASP A 300 -2.26 -16.60 -11.47
CA ASP A 300 -2.53 -17.12 -12.82
C ASP A 300 -3.92 -17.79 -12.94
N SER A 301 -4.80 -17.63 -11.94
CA SER A 301 -6.18 -18.13 -11.98
C SER A 301 -6.90 -17.65 -13.23
N TYR A 302 -7.39 -18.60 -14.05
CA TYR A 302 -8.11 -18.33 -15.30
C TYR A 302 -9.59 -18.09 -15.00
N ILE A 303 -9.97 -16.82 -14.94
CA ILE A 303 -11.29 -16.38 -14.49
C ILE A 303 -11.90 -15.38 -15.47
N PRO A 304 -13.24 -15.20 -15.47
CA PRO A 304 -13.89 -14.18 -16.28
C PRO A 304 -13.38 -12.78 -15.96
N ASN A 305 -12.97 -12.03 -16.99
CA ASN A 305 -12.51 -10.64 -16.89
C ASN A 305 -13.70 -9.69 -17.15
N PRO A 306 -14.17 -8.93 -16.14
CA PRO A 306 -15.31 -8.04 -16.28
C PRO A 306 -15.15 -6.96 -17.36
N ASP A 307 -13.95 -6.44 -17.59
CA ASP A 307 -13.69 -5.39 -18.59
C ASP A 307 -13.63 -5.91 -20.03
N TYR A 308 -13.56 -7.24 -20.21
CA TYR A 308 -13.58 -7.91 -21.50
C TYR A 308 -14.84 -8.75 -21.71
N ASP A 309 -16.00 -8.22 -21.29
CA ASP A 309 -17.31 -8.85 -21.43
C ASP A 309 -17.39 -10.30 -20.87
N GLY A 310 -16.58 -10.59 -19.83
CA GLY A 310 -16.50 -11.92 -19.23
C GLY A 310 -15.67 -12.93 -20.02
N SER A 311 -14.92 -12.51 -21.04
CA SER A 311 -13.88 -13.36 -21.63
C SER A 311 -12.83 -13.68 -20.57
N TYR A 312 -12.28 -14.89 -20.60
CA TYR A 312 -11.38 -15.35 -19.54
C TYR A 312 -9.99 -14.75 -19.65
N ASP A 313 -9.38 -14.51 -18.48
CA ASP A 313 -8.04 -13.96 -18.35
C ASP A 313 -7.38 -14.46 -17.06
N LYS A 314 -6.07 -14.23 -16.91
CA LYS A 314 -5.40 -14.45 -15.63
C LYS A 314 -5.86 -13.41 -14.60
N LEU A 315 -6.03 -13.80 -13.34
CA LEU A 315 -6.36 -12.89 -12.25
C LEU A 315 -5.40 -11.69 -12.20
N THR A 316 -4.09 -11.92 -12.31
CA THR A 316 -3.07 -10.86 -12.34
C THR A 316 -3.25 -9.87 -13.50
N HIS A 317 -3.83 -10.31 -14.64
CA HIS A 317 -4.08 -9.46 -15.79
C HIS A 317 -5.30 -8.55 -15.64
N LEU A 318 -6.24 -8.88 -14.75
CA LEU A 318 -7.38 -8.01 -14.49
C LEU A 318 -6.94 -6.61 -14.03
N GLY A 319 -5.83 -6.55 -13.27
CA GLY A 319 -5.25 -5.28 -12.80
C GLY A 319 -4.67 -4.38 -13.89
N ILE A 320 -4.45 -4.91 -15.10
CA ILE A 320 -3.93 -4.12 -16.24
C ILE A 320 -4.90 -2.99 -16.61
N THR A 321 -6.21 -3.23 -16.54
CA THR A 321 -7.22 -2.20 -16.78
C THR A 321 -7.56 -1.40 -15.54
N GLY A 322 -7.20 -1.89 -14.36
CA GLY A 322 -7.35 -1.22 -13.07
C GLY A 322 -7.71 -2.17 -11.94
N LEU A 323 -7.38 -1.76 -10.74
CA LEU A 323 -7.69 -2.53 -9.53
C LEU A 323 -9.20 -2.81 -9.37
N ASP A 324 -10.05 -1.90 -9.82
CA ASP A 324 -11.50 -2.09 -9.82
C ASP A 324 -11.91 -3.36 -10.57
N ASN A 325 -11.31 -3.59 -11.72
CA ASN A 325 -11.56 -4.81 -12.49
C ASN A 325 -11.11 -6.07 -11.73
N THR A 326 -9.94 -6.02 -11.06
CA THR A 326 -9.48 -7.12 -10.19
C THR A 326 -10.48 -7.41 -9.07
N LEU A 327 -10.93 -6.37 -8.36
CA LEU A 327 -11.88 -6.54 -7.25
C LEU A 327 -13.24 -7.07 -7.72
N ARG A 328 -13.73 -6.63 -8.89
CA ARG A 328 -14.96 -7.18 -9.50
C ARG A 328 -14.79 -8.65 -9.91
N GLY A 329 -13.65 -8.99 -10.53
CA GLY A 329 -13.34 -10.37 -10.89
C GLY A 329 -13.30 -11.29 -9.68
N ILE A 330 -12.60 -10.90 -8.62
CA ILE A 330 -12.56 -11.64 -7.36
C ILE A 330 -13.95 -11.73 -6.72
N SER A 331 -14.71 -10.62 -6.68
CA SER A 331 -16.06 -10.61 -6.13
C SER A 331 -16.98 -11.62 -6.83
N ASN A 332 -16.87 -11.71 -8.17
CA ASN A 332 -17.63 -12.69 -8.96
C ASN A 332 -17.18 -14.13 -8.67
N LEU A 333 -15.87 -14.35 -8.47
CA LEU A 333 -15.31 -15.67 -8.20
C LEU A 333 -15.75 -16.21 -6.86
N ILE A 334 -15.67 -15.40 -5.79
CA ILE A 334 -15.94 -15.86 -4.41
C ILE A 334 -17.38 -15.57 -3.94
N GLY A 335 -18.18 -14.82 -4.71
CA GLY A 335 -19.55 -14.45 -4.35
C GLY A 335 -19.68 -13.40 -3.24
N THR A 336 -18.57 -12.81 -2.79
CA THR A 336 -18.53 -11.76 -1.75
C THR A 336 -18.00 -10.45 -2.35
N GLU A 337 -18.69 -9.34 -2.10
CA GLU A 337 -18.30 -8.04 -2.63
C GLU A 337 -16.99 -7.53 -2.00
N MET A 338 -15.97 -7.33 -2.85
CA MET A 338 -14.67 -6.78 -2.46
C MET A 338 -14.70 -5.26 -2.63
N LYS A 339 -14.52 -4.52 -1.52
CA LYS A 339 -14.54 -3.05 -1.51
C LYS A 339 -13.24 -2.43 -1.00
N ASN A 340 -12.59 -3.09 -0.04
CA ASN A 340 -11.40 -2.56 0.59
C ASN A 340 -10.16 -3.19 -0.02
N TYR A 341 -9.12 -2.38 -0.16
CA TYR A 341 -7.84 -2.86 -0.65
C TYR A 341 -6.65 -2.23 0.06
N VAL A 342 -5.54 -2.93 0.02
CA VAL A 342 -4.20 -2.46 0.36
C VAL A 342 -3.27 -2.97 -0.73
N LEU A 343 -2.60 -2.07 -1.45
CA LEU A 343 -1.57 -2.42 -2.41
C LEU A 343 -0.19 -2.06 -1.88
N VAL A 344 0.76 -2.95 -2.11
CA VAL A 344 2.16 -2.79 -1.74
C VAL A 344 3.06 -3.23 -2.90
N ASN A 345 4.29 -2.73 -2.91
CA ASN A 345 5.37 -3.26 -3.74
C ASN A 345 6.55 -3.70 -2.87
N PHE A 346 7.67 -4.10 -3.47
CA PHE A 346 8.84 -4.57 -2.72
C PHE A 346 9.43 -3.52 -1.79
N ASP A 347 9.55 -2.27 -2.26
CA ASP A 347 10.10 -1.16 -1.47
C ASP A 347 9.20 -0.86 -0.27
N THR A 348 7.89 -0.85 -0.50
CA THR A 348 6.87 -0.67 0.53
C THR A 348 6.89 -1.80 1.55
N PHE A 349 6.96 -3.04 1.08
CA PHE A 349 7.01 -4.22 1.94
C PHE A 349 8.19 -4.14 2.92
N GLN A 350 9.39 -3.82 2.42
CA GLN A 350 10.57 -3.64 3.26
C GLN A 350 10.40 -2.48 4.25
N THR A 351 9.78 -1.38 3.81
CA THR A 351 9.48 -0.22 4.66
C THR A 351 8.53 -0.60 5.81
N ILE A 352 7.47 -1.38 5.53
CA ILE A 352 6.52 -1.88 6.54
C ILE A 352 7.27 -2.73 7.58
N ILE A 353 8.03 -3.73 7.13
CA ILE A 353 8.78 -4.61 8.04
C ILE A 353 9.79 -3.81 8.87
N GLY A 354 10.45 -2.82 8.26
CA GLY A 354 11.39 -1.92 8.95
C GLY A 354 10.72 -1.05 10.02
N ALA A 355 9.56 -0.49 9.71
CA ALA A 355 8.76 0.30 10.65
C ALA A 355 8.26 -0.53 11.85
N LEU A 356 8.00 -1.84 11.62
CA LEU A 356 7.65 -2.80 12.68
C LEU A 356 8.86 -3.23 13.53
N GLY A 357 10.08 -2.89 13.12
CA GLY A 357 11.32 -3.38 13.76
C GLY A 357 11.60 -4.85 13.50
N GLY A 358 11.12 -5.38 12.37
CA GLY A 358 11.16 -6.81 12.03
C GLY A 358 9.90 -7.55 12.47
N ILE A 359 9.78 -8.80 12.01
CA ILE A 359 8.68 -9.70 12.37
C ILE A 359 9.19 -11.05 12.86
N THR A 360 8.40 -11.70 13.69
CA THR A 360 8.65 -13.06 14.17
C THR A 360 7.61 -14.00 13.57
N LEU A 361 8.04 -15.16 13.06
CA LEU A 361 7.16 -16.19 12.56
C LEU A 361 7.67 -17.60 12.87
N ASP A 362 6.81 -18.60 12.76
CA ASP A 362 7.15 -20.02 12.91
C ASP A 362 7.37 -20.63 11.53
N ASN A 363 8.65 -20.83 11.15
CA ASN A 363 9.04 -21.44 9.89
C ASN A 363 8.83 -22.96 9.96
N PRO A 364 8.05 -23.56 9.04
CA PRO A 364 7.67 -24.98 9.13
C PRO A 364 8.82 -25.96 8.85
N TYR A 365 9.85 -25.55 8.15
CA TYR A 365 11.03 -26.37 7.81
C TYR A 365 12.24 -25.49 7.47
N GLU A 366 13.45 -26.04 7.66
CA GLU A 366 14.67 -25.31 7.30
C GLU A 366 14.89 -25.33 5.77
N PHE A 367 15.42 -24.22 5.23
CA PHE A 367 15.86 -24.13 3.84
C PHE A 367 16.91 -23.04 3.67
N THR A 368 17.60 -23.08 2.53
CA THR A 368 18.51 -22.01 2.12
C THR A 368 18.03 -21.44 0.79
N ALA A 369 17.74 -20.14 0.77
CA ALA A 369 17.30 -19.44 -0.42
C ALA A 369 18.41 -19.34 -1.47
N MET A 370 18.05 -19.01 -2.71
CA MET A 370 18.99 -18.94 -3.83
C MET A 370 20.10 -17.89 -3.64
N ASP A 371 19.86 -16.85 -2.86
CA ASP A 371 20.84 -15.83 -2.49
C ASP A 371 21.83 -16.28 -1.40
N GLY A 372 21.64 -17.49 -0.85
CA GLY A 372 22.46 -18.06 0.20
C GLY A 372 21.97 -17.78 1.62
N GLN A 373 20.86 -17.04 1.81
CA GLN A 373 20.27 -16.80 3.12
C GLN A 373 19.68 -18.11 3.66
N HIS A 374 20.07 -18.47 4.89
CA HIS A 374 19.55 -19.65 5.59
C HIS A 374 18.41 -19.29 6.53
N TYR A 375 17.34 -20.08 6.50
CA TYR A 375 16.17 -19.98 7.37
C TYR A 375 16.00 -21.29 8.13
N ALA A 376 16.16 -21.23 9.46
CA ALA A 376 16.02 -22.40 10.34
C ALA A 376 14.55 -22.80 10.52
N GLU A 377 14.27 -24.07 10.80
CA GLU A 377 12.94 -24.53 11.26
C GLU A 377 12.61 -23.96 12.64
N GLY A 378 11.34 -23.67 12.89
CA GLY A 378 10.83 -23.14 14.15
C GLY A 378 10.70 -21.63 14.16
N THR A 379 10.71 -21.04 15.33
CA THR A 379 10.51 -19.59 15.50
C THR A 379 11.75 -18.82 15.03
N ILE A 380 11.55 -17.93 14.04
CA ILE A 380 12.61 -17.08 13.46
C ILE A 380 12.19 -15.62 13.46
N ASP A 381 13.18 -14.73 13.63
CA ASP A 381 13.03 -13.29 13.46
C ASP A 381 13.56 -12.88 12.09
N LEU A 382 12.79 -12.10 11.36
CA LEU A 382 13.14 -11.62 10.03
C LEU A 382 13.29 -10.09 10.03
N ASP A 383 14.42 -9.61 9.55
CA ASP A 383 14.62 -8.22 9.18
C ASP A 383 13.95 -7.92 7.80
N PRO A 384 13.89 -6.64 7.34
CA PRO A 384 13.24 -6.29 6.07
C PRO A 384 13.78 -7.04 4.85
N ASN A 385 15.10 -7.24 4.75
CA ASN A 385 15.71 -7.95 3.62
C ASN A 385 15.41 -9.44 3.67
N GLN A 386 15.56 -10.04 4.86
CA GLN A 386 15.25 -11.44 5.08
C GLN A 386 13.78 -11.74 4.80
N ALA A 387 12.86 -10.89 5.26
CA ALA A 387 11.43 -11.06 5.00
C ALA A 387 11.10 -10.97 3.50
N LEU A 388 11.73 -10.05 2.76
CA LEU A 388 11.54 -9.94 1.32
C LEU A 388 12.06 -11.19 0.58
N MET A 389 13.23 -11.68 0.92
CA MET A 389 13.77 -12.92 0.32
C MET A 389 12.90 -14.13 0.67
N TYR A 390 12.42 -14.21 1.91
CA TYR A 390 11.54 -15.27 2.38
C TYR A 390 10.23 -15.38 1.59
N VAL A 391 9.56 -14.25 1.28
CA VAL A 391 8.29 -14.25 0.52
C VAL A 391 8.48 -14.41 -0.99
N ARG A 392 9.69 -14.20 -1.50
CA ARG A 392 10.02 -14.33 -2.94
C ARG A 392 10.60 -15.69 -3.31
N GLU A 393 11.14 -16.42 -2.33
CA GLU A 393 11.78 -17.70 -2.61
C GLU A 393 10.77 -18.71 -3.16
N ARG A 394 11.16 -19.41 -4.20
CA ARG A 394 10.37 -20.42 -4.90
C ARG A 394 11.18 -21.64 -5.28
N TYR A 395 12.39 -21.40 -5.83
CA TYR A 395 13.14 -22.44 -6.52
C TYR A 395 13.85 -23.41 -5.56
N SER A 396 14.21 -22.97 -4.36
CA SER A 396 14.82 -23.81 -3.34
C SER A 396 13.80 -24.52 -2.45
N LEU A 397 12.49 -24.23 -2.62
CA LEU A 397 11.43 -24.78 -1.81
C LEU A 397 10.91 -26.11 -2.37
N PRO A 398 10.63 -27.12 -1.52
CA PRO A 398 10.14 -28.42 -1.96
C PRO A 398 8.82 -28.36 -2.75
N GLY A 399 7.88 -27.51 -2.33
CA GLY A 399 6.58 -27.32 -2.96
C GLY A 399 6.54 -26.14 -3.95
N GLY A 400 7.70 -25.50 -4.22
CA GLY A 400 7.81 -24.43 -5.20
C GLY A 400 6.85 -23.25 -4.93
N ASP A 401 5.94 -23.00 -5.86
CA ASP A 401 4.98 -21.87 -5.77
C ASP A 401 4.00 -22.01 -4.60
N PHE A 402 3.60 -23.22 -4.26
CA PHE A 402 2.74 -23.51 -3.11
C PHE A 402 3.40 -23.06 -1.80
N ASP A 403 4.67 -23.43 -1.60
CA ASP A 403 5.40 -23.03 -0.40
C ASP A 403 5.66 -21.52 -0.35
N ARG A 404 5.89 -20.88 -1.50
CA ARG A 404 5.98 -19.41 -1.57
C ARG A 404 4.70 -18.74 -1.06
N ASN A 405 3.53 -19.20 -1.47
CA ASN A 405 2.25 -18.68 -0.99
C ASN A 405 2.06 -18.90 0.51
N MET A 406 2.48 -20.07 1.03
CA MET A 406 2.49 -20.33 2.47
C MET A 406 3.42 -19.35 3.21
N HIS A 407 4.62 -19.08 2.67
CA HIS A 407 5.55 -18.10 3.23
C HIS A 407 4.93 -16.69 3.30
N GLN A 408 4.22 -16.27 2.26
CA GLN A 408 3.49 -14.98 2.24
C GLN A 408 2.43 -14.91 3.34
N GLN A 409 1.70 -15.99 3.57
CA GLN A 409 0.71 -16.07 4.65
C GLN A 409 1.35 -16.02 6.05
N LEU A 410 2.49 -16.69 6.23
CA LEU A 410 3.23 -16.68 7.49
C LEU A 410 3.74 -15.27 7.81
N VAL A 411 4.26 -14.57 6.81
CA VAL A 411 4.70 -13.18 6.96
C VAL A 411 3.52 -12.26 7.26
N MET A 412 2.40 -12.39 6.56
CA MET A 412 1.17 -11.62 6.86
C MET A 412 0.70 -11.88 8.29
N GLN A 413 0.70 -13.12 8.74
CA GLN A 413 0.39 -13.48 10.13
C GLN A 413 1.36 -12.82 11.12
N GLY A 414 2.66 -12.81 10.81
CA GLY A 414 3.69 -12.13 11.61
C GLY A 414 3.47 -10.61 11.70
N ILE A 415 3.11 -9.97 10.59
CA ILE A 415 2.75 -8.55 10.54
C ILE A 415 1.53 -8.27 11.41
N ILE A 416 0.45 -9.04 11.27
CA ILE A 416 -0.78 -8.88 12.06
C ILE A 416 -0.45 -9.02 13.56
N ARG A 417 0.25 -10.07 13.96
CA ARG A 417 0.64 -10.30 15.36
C ARG A 417 1.50 -9.15 15.91
N LYS A 418 2.43 -8.62 15.11
CA LYS A 418 3.30 -7.52 15.54
C LYS A 418 2.52 -6.21 15.71
N ILE A 419 1.66 -5.85 14.75
CA ILE A 419 0.84 -4.63 14.81
C ILE A 419 -0.14 -4.67 15.98
N THR A 420 -0.75 -5.83 16.25
CA THR A 420 -1.74 -5.99 17.33
C THR A 420 -1.11 -6.21 18.71
N SER A 421 0.21 -6.38 18.79
CA SER A 421 0.94 -6.52 20.06
C SER A 421 0.96 -5.19 20.84
N PRO A 422 1.16 -5.23 22.19
CA PRO A 422 1.31 -4.01 22.98
C PRO A 422 2.41 -3.06 22.46
N GLU A 423 3.52 -3.60 21.95
CA GLU A 423 4.61 -2.82 21.37
C GLU A 423 4.18 -2.15 20.06
N GLY A 424 3.52 -2.90 19.15
CA GLY A 424 3.02 -2.36 17.88
C GLY A 424 2.01 -1.24 18.10
N ILE A 425 1.12 -1.38 19.09
CA ILE A 425 0.13 -0.36 19.43
C ILE A 425 0.76 0.91 20.00
N ILE A 426 1.78 0.78 20.87
CA ILE A 426 2.49 1.94 21.44
C ILE A 426 3.18 2.74 20.33
N HIS A 427 3.76 2.07 19.33
CA HIS A 427 4.47 2.67 18.20
C HIS A 427 3.62 2.84 16.95
N PHE A 428 2.30 2.64 17.05
CA PHE A 428 1.40 2.63 15.89
C PHE A 428 1.50 3.89 15.02
N ASN A 429 1.56 5.07 15.62
CA ASN A 429 1.69 6.32 14.87
C ASN A 429 3.05 6.42 14.16
N ASP A 430 4.12 5.96 14.79
CA ASP A 430 5.46 5.94 14.17
C ASP A 430 5.48 4.97 12.98
N ILE A 431 4.82 3.80 13.12
CA ILE A 431 4.67 2.82 12.03
C ILE A 431 3.88 3.45 10.88
N LEU A 432 2.72 4.03 11.18
CA LEU A 432 1.85 4.63 10.19
C LEU A 432 2.54 5.79 9.43
N ASP A 433 3.27 6.65 10.15
CA ASP A 433 4.04 7.74 9.54
C ASP A 433 5.12 7.27 8.56
N ASN A 434 5.71 6.11 8.80
CA ASN A 434 6.72 5.54 7.90
C ASN A 434 6.12 4.87 6.66
N VAL A 435 4.89 4.34 6.74
CA VAL A 435 4.31 3.54 5.64
C VAL A 435 3.25 4.28 4.82
N LYS A 436 2.70 5.38 5.31
CA LYS A 436 1.58 6.10 4.69
C LYS A 436 1.81 6.53 3.23
N ASP A 437 3.06 6.92 2.90
CA ASP A 437 3.43 7.37 1.54
C ASP A 437 3.85 6.21 0.63
N CYS A 438 3.86 5.00 1.16
CA CYS A 438 4.34 3.80 0.49
C CYS A 438 3.23 2.80 0.17
N ILE A 439 2.01 2.95 0.66
CA ILE A 439 0.88 2.04 0.42
C ILE A 439 -0.24 2.78 -0.32
N LEU A 440 -0.94 2.05 -1.20
CA LEU A 440 -2.21 2.53 -1.74
C LEU A 440 -3.36 1.77 -1.05
N THR A 441 -4.29 2.50 -0.45
CA THR A 441 -5.44 1.91 0.22
C THR A 441 -6.63 2.86 0.23
N ASN A 442 -7.84 2.32 0.18
CA ASN A 442 -9.06 3.07 0.45
C ASN A 442 -9.59 2.88 1.89
N VAL A 443 -8.85 2.16 2.73
CA VAL A 443 -9.21 2.03 4.15
C VAL A 443 -8.91 3.33 4.86
N SER A 444 -9.93 4.00 5.38
CA SER A 444 -9.77 5.31 6.01
C SER A 444 -8.92 5.25 7.29
N SER A 445 -8.19 6.31 7.58
CA SER A 445 -7.46 6.46 8.84
C SER A 445 -8.39 6.28 10.06
N ARG A 446 -9.64 6.75 9.97
CA ARG A 446 -10.64 6.58 11.02
C ARG A 446 -10.93 5.10 11.28
N SER A 447 -11.10 4.31 10.22
CA SER A 447 -11.31 2.84 10.30
C SER A 447 -10.13 2.16 11.00
N ILE A 448 -8.92 2.52 10.62
CA ILE A 448 -7.69 1.99 11.22
C ILE A 448 -7.61 2.36 12.71
N TYR A 449 -7.83 3.63 13.06
CA TYR A 449 -7.83 4.06 14.46
C TYR A 449 -8.93 3.40 15.29
N SER A 450 -10.11 3.13 14.73
CA SER A 450 -11.19 2.43 15.46
C SER A 450 -10.81 0.99 15.77
N LEU A 451 -10.09 0.30 14.88
CA LEU A 451 -9.56 -1.05 15.14
C LEU A 451 -8.48 -1.04 16.23
N VAL A 452 -7.55 -0.05 16.19
CA VAL A 452 -6.54 0.13 17.25
C VAL A 452 -7.20 0.42 18.58
N ALA A 453 -8.22 1.29 18.61
CA ALA A 453 -8.97 1.59 19.82
C ALA A 453 -9.65 0.34 20.40
N LYS A 454 -10.23 -0.49 19.54
CA LYS A 454 -10.86 -1.74 19.94
C LYS A 454 -9.83 -2.74 20.48
N GLN A 455 -8.68 -2.89 19.83
CA GLN A 455 -7.58 -3.72 20.33
C GLN A 455 -7.10 -3.26 21.72
N LEU A 456 -6.95 -1.95 21.93
CA LEU A 456 -6.61 -1.36 23.24
C LEU A 456 -7.69 -1.56 24.30
N ASP A 457 -8.95 -1.65 23.89
CA ASP A 457 -10.09 -1.78 24.81
C ASP A 457 -10.31 -3.22 25.26
N GLU A 458 -10.26 -4.15 24.34
CA GLU A 458 -10.70 -5.52 24.51
C GLU A 458 -9.55 -6.53 24.61
N ASP A 459 -8.31 -6.12 24.25
CA ASP A 459 -7.12 -7.00 24.19
C ASP A 459 -7.42 -8.30 23.41
N ILE A 460 -7.90 -8.12 22.18
CA ILE A 460 -8.40 -9.21 21.33
C ILE A 460 -7.26 -10.21 21.06
N ASP A 461 -7.50 -11.48 21.36
CA ASP A 461 -6.65 -12.59 20.93
C ASP A 461 -7.10 -13.06 19.54
N TRP A 462 -6.34 -12.66 18.51
CA TRP A 462 -6.69 -12.91 17.12
C TRP A 462 -6.43 -14.37 16.73
N ASN A 463 -7.49 -15.10 16.45
CA ASN A 463 -7.41 -16.43 15.86
C ASN A 463 -7.26 -16.32 14.34
N ILE A 464 -6.18 -16.86 13.78
CA ILE A 464 -5.84 -16.72 12.37
C ILE A 464 -5.82 -18.10 11.70
N VAL A 465 -6.68 -18.31 10.70
CA VAL A 465 -6.67 -19.46 9.80
C VAL A 465 -6.15 -19.05 8.42
N LYS A 466 -5.52 -19.97 7.70
CA LYS A 466 -4.83 -19.70 6.43
C LYS A 466 -5.19 -20.74 5.38
N TYR A 467 -5.55 -20.29 4.19
CA TYR A 467 -5.91 -21.14 3.06
C TYR A 467 -5.25 -20.63 1.77
N HIS A 468 -4.84 -21.57 0.93
CA HIS A 468 -4.34 -21.30 -0.40
C HIS A 468 -5.12 -22.13 -1.41
N VAL A 469 -5.82 -21.47 -2.33
CA VAL A 469 -6.56 -22.13 -3.40
C VAL A 469 -5.58 -22.72 -4.40
N GLU A 470 -5.82 -23.96 -4.80
CA GLU A 470 -5.07 -24.69 -5.80
C GLU A 470 -5.86 -24.81 -7.10
N GLY A 471 -5.22 -25.32 -8.13
CA GLY A 471 -5.87 -25.57 -9.42
C GLY A 471 -5.01 -26.39 -10.35
N GLU A 472 -5.55 -26.73 -11.50
CA GLU A 472 -4.87 -27.47 -12.56
C GLU A 472 -4.18 -26.49 -13.52
N MET A 473 -2.96 -26.82 -13.92
CA MET A 473 -2.20 -26.01 -14.87
C MET A 473 -2.68 -26.24 -16.29
N GLY A 474 -2.82 -25.18 -17.06
CA GLY A 474 -3.20 -25.21 -18.47
C GLY A 474 -2.49 -24.17 -19.32
N MET A 475 -2.83 -24.16 -20.60
CA MET A 475 -2.37 -23.16 -21.57
C MET A 475 -3.59 -22.62 -22.31
N GLU A 476 -3.88 -21.34 -22.14
CA GLU A 476 -5.07 -20.71 -22.71
C GLU A 476 -4.78 -19.34 -23.30
N GLU A 477 -5.66 -18.92 -24.21
CA GLU A 477 -5.67 -17.57 -24.74
C GLU A 477 -6.33 -16.64 -23.72
N CYS A 478 -5.64 -15.57 -23.33
CA CYS A 478 -6.11 -14.58 -22.39
C CYS A 478 -6.71 -13.36 -23.10
N ALA A 479 -7.78 -12.77 -22.56
CA ALA A 479 -8.48 -11.63 -23.15
C ALA A 479 -7.56 -10.41 -23.33
N SER A 480 -6.64 -10.18 -22.40
CA SER A 480 -5.65 -9.09 -22.45
C SER A 480 -4.48 -9.37 -23.42
N ALA A 481 -4.30 -10.63 -23.87
CA ALA A 481 -3.24 -11.04 -24.78
C ALA A 481 -3.79 -11.95 -25.88
N PRO A 482 -4.70 -11.45 -26.74
CA PRO A 482 -5.37 -12.25 -27.76
C PRO A 482 -4.39 -12.79 -28.79
N GLY A 483 -4.59 -14.06 -29.17
CA GLY A 483 -3.75 -14.77 -30.13
C GLY A 483 -2.58 -15.51 -29.52
N GLN A 484 -2.47 -15.56 -28.18
CA GLN A 484 -1.36 -16.20 -27.47
C GLN A 484 -1.86 -17.21 -26.44
N LEU A 485 -1.16 -18.34 -26.35
CA LEU A 485 -1.36 -19.31 -25.29
C LEU A 485 -0.42 -18.98 -24.13
N LEU A 486 -1.00 -18.60 -23.00
CA LEU A 486 -0.28 -18.33 -21.76
C LEU A 486 -0.54 -19.44 -20.75
N SER A 487 0.43 -19.68 -19.87
CA SER A 487 0.25 -20.61 -18.75
C SER A 487 -0.80 -20.04 -17.79
N VAL A 488 -1.81 -20.85 -17.47
CA VAL A 488 -2.93 -20.49 -16.57
C VAL A 488 -3.12 -21.55 -15.49
N VAL A 489 -3.86 -21.21 -14.45
CA VAL A 489 -4.32 -22.11 -13.41
C VAL A 489 -5.85 -22.14 -13.44
N TYR A 490 -6.45 -23.31 -13.58
CA TYR A 490 -7.88 -23.50 -13.38
C TYR A 490 -8.12 -23.72 -11.88
N PRO A 491 -8.64 -22.75 -11.12
CA PRO A 491 -8.86 -22.94 -9.69
C PRO A 491 -9.93 -24.00 -9.46
N TYR A 492 -9.73 -24.88 -8.46
CA TYR A 492 -10.71 -25.92 -8.15
C TYR A 492 -11.98 -25.31 -7.56
N ASP A 493 -13.14 -25.56 -8.19
CA ASP A 493 -14.45 -25.07 -7.76
C ASP A 493 -14.77 -25.48 -6.32
N SER A 494 -14.43 -26.71 -5.94
CA SER A 494 -14.60 -27.19 -4.57
C SER A 494 -13.85 -26.37 -3.53
N GLN A 495 -12.66 -25.86 -3.89
CA GLN A 495 -11.84 -25.02 -3.00
C GLN A 495 -12.33 -23.57 -2.99
N ILE A 496 -12.78 -23.05 -4.12
CA ILE A 496 -13.43 -21.73 -4.19
C ILE A 496 -14.69 -21.70 -3.32
N GLN A 497 -15.56 -22.70 -3.44
CA GLN A 497 -16.75 -22.81 -2.59
C GLN A 497 -16.39 -22.94 -1.11
N PHE A 498 -15.36 -23.71 -0.78
CA PHE A 498 -14.88 -23.85 0.60
C PHE A 498 -14.41 -22.52 1.18
N VAL A 499 -13.54 -21.77 0.46
CA VAL A 499 -13.03 -20.48 0.97
C VAL A 499 -14.11 -19.40 1.01
N SER A 500 -15.11 -19.46 0.11
CA SER A 500 -16.30 -18.60 0.20
C SER A 500 -17.08 -18.88 1.49
N GLY A 501 -17.29 -20.16 1.84
CA GLY A 501 -17.89 -20.54 3.12
C GLY A 501 -17.08 -20.09 4.34
N VAL A 502 -15.74 -20.17 4.26
CA VAL A 502 -14.86 -19.62 5.31
C VAL A 502 -15.07 -18.12 5.52
N ILE A 503 -15.24 -17.35 4.44
CA ILE A 503 -15.53 -15.91 4.55
C ILE A 503 -16.88 -15.67 5.22
N ASP A 504 -17.90 -16.46 4.84
CA ASP A 504 -19.23 -16.39 5.45
C ASP A 504 -19.19 -16.72 6.95
N ASP A 505 -18.43 -17.76 7.36
CA ASP A 505 -18.23 -18.14 8.75
C ASP A 505 -17.53 -17.04 9.56
N VAL A 506 -16.48 -16.39 8.99
CA VAL A 506 -15.86 -15.20 9.60
C VAL A 506 -16.89 -14.11 9.79
N PHE A 507 -17.70 -13.83 8.78
CA PHE A 507 -18.72 -12.77 8.84
C PHE A 507 -19.82 -13.09 9.85
N ALA A 508 -20.19 -14.36 10.00
CA ALA A 508 -21.11 -14.83 11.03
C ALA A 508 -20.54 -14.76 12.46
N GLY A 509 -19.19 -14.60 12.59
CA GLY A 509 -18.51 -14.52 13.89
C GLY A 509 -18.12 -15.88 14.47
N GLU A 510 -18.09 -16.91 13.63
CA GLU A 510 -17.64 -18.24 14.04
C GLU A 510 -16.13 -18.24 14.33
N ILE A 511 -15.73 -18.92 15.41
CA ILE A 511 -14.32 -19.18 15.71
C ILE A 511 -13.93 -20.50 15.07
N MET A 512 -13.03 -20.42 14.10
CA MET A 512 -12.64 -21.57 13.29
C MET A 512 -11.30 -22.16 13.75
N THR A 513 -11.17 -23.46 13.62
CA THR A 513 -9.87 -24.14 13.66
C THR A 513 -9.35 -24.31 12.24
N GLN A 514 -8.03 -24.32 12.07
CA GLN A 514 -7.40 -24.59 10.78
C GLN A 514 -7.88 -25.94 10.23
N GLN A 515 -8.45 -25.91 9.04
CA GLN A 515 -8.91 -27.11 8.32
C GLN A 515 -8.04 -27.33 7.09
N GLN A 516 -8.06 -28.52 6.53
CA GLN A 516 -7.48 -28.79 5.22
C GLN A 516 -8.48 -28.39 4.14
N LEU A 517 -7.99 -27.84 3.05
CA LEU A 517 -8.81 -27.64 1.85
C LEU A 517 -9.37 -28.98 1.36
N PRO A 518 -10.57 -29.01 0.77
CA PRO A 518 -11.09 -30.22 0.12
C PRO A 518 -10.18 -30.64 -1.03
N GLU A 519 -10.24 -31.92 -1.41
CA GLU A 519 -9.61 -32.38 -2.65
C GLU A 519 -10.12 -31.54 -3.84
N GLY A 520 -9.21 -31.22 -4.75
CA GLY A 520 -9.54 -30.43 -5.93
C GLY A 520 -10.58 -31.14 -6.80
N SER A 521 -11.64 -30.46 -7.18
CA SER A 521 -12.66 -30.93 -8.12
C SER A 521 -13.24 -29.78 -8.92
N PHE A 522 -13.66 -30.10 -10.16
CA PHE A 522 -14.47 -29.23 -11.01
C PHE A 522 -15.90 -29.76 -11.01
N GLU A 523 -16.89 -28.87 -10.90
CA GLU A 523 -18.31 -29.20 -11.07
C GLU A 523 -18.78 -28.99 -12.53
#